data_bd2f5eb22b3db0b03d7d491ae16b9dd8
#
_entry.id   bd2f5eb22b3db0b03d7d491ae16b9dd8
#
_cell.length_a   1.000
_cell.length_b   1.000
_cell.length_c   1.000
_cell.angle_alpha   90.00
_cell.angle_beta   90.00
_cell.angle_gamma   90.00
#
_symmetry.space_group_name_H-M   'P 1'
#
loop_
_entity.id
_entity.type
_entity.pdbx_description
1 polymer ?
#
loop_
_entity_poly.entity_id
_entity_poly.type
_entity_poly.pdbx_seq_one_letter_code
_entity_poly.pdbx_strand_id
1 'polypeptide(L)'
;LVKDIEEYGVLKITKLGHDFLKKPRSFPIVLNNAFEEANAEDDEEPADAAPSTAASDEKLFEMLKELRQRESKKKNLPPFVLFLENSLQDMATFYPTTILELERCQGVSKGKAVRYGKPFIELIAKYVDENEIEKPDDFVMKTVANKSINKVYIIQQMDKKIPLETIAKNKDMRLDALLENMETIAASGTRLHLDYVIDEMLDEDEQDEILDYFKGCETSSLQLAQQELADGNFTWEQLKLMRIKFLNEYGM
;
A
#
# COMPACT_ATOMS: atom_id res chain seq x y z
N LEU A 1 -31.08 -4.18 -18.49
CA LEU A 1 -31.05 -4.78 -17.16
C LEU A 1 -30.96 -3.68 -16.11
N VAL A 2 -31.57 -3.88 -14.96
CA VAL A 2 -31.40 -3.05 -13.76
C VAL A 2 -31.11 -3.95 -12.57
N LYS A 3 -30.20 -3.55 -11.69
CA LYS A 3 -29.94 -4.25 -10.45
C LYS A 3 -30.86 -3.69 -9.37
N ASP A 4 -31.71 -4.55 -8.81
CA ASP A 4 -32.59 -4.18 -7.70
C ASP A 4 -31.85 -4.35 -6.39
N ILE A 5 -31.50 -3.24 -5.73
CA ILE A 5 -30.73 -3.23 -4.48
C ILE A 5 -31.61 -3.66 -3.29
N GLU A 6 -32.91 -3.42 -3.36
CA GLU A 6 -33.87 -3.75 -2.29
C GLU A 6 -34.17 -5.25 -2.23
N GLU A 7 -34.03 -5.98 -3.35
CA GLU A 7 -34.21 -7.43 -3.43
C GLU A 7 -32.84 -8.14 -3.59
N TYR A 8 -31.93 -7.94 -2.67
CA TYR A 8 -30.60 -8.62 -2.60
C TYR A 8 -29.76 -8.56 -3.89
N GLY A 9 -29.94 -7.51 -4.69
CA GLY A 9 -29.16 -7.30 -5.92
C GLY A 9 -29.55 -8.16 -7.11
N VAL A 10 -30.77 -8.67 -7.13
CA VAL A 10 -31.32 -9.43 -8.26
C VAL A 10 -31.37 -8.56 -9.52
N LEU A 11 -30.97 -9.14 -10.66
CA LEU A 11 -31.03 -8.47 -11.96
C LEU A 11 -32.42 -8.61 -12.56
N LYS A 12 -33.12 -7.49 -12.76
CA LYS A 12 -34.42 -7.44 -13.43
C LYS A 12 -34.28 -6.93 -14.86
N ILE A 13 -35.10 -7.49 -15.77
CA ILE A 13 -35.11 -7.05 -17.17
C ILE A 13 -35.98 -5.81 -17.28
N THR A 14 -35.44 -4.72 -17.83
CA THR A 14 -36.20 -3.49 -18.10
C THR A 14 -37.12 -3.62 -19.30
N LYS A 15 -38.04 -2.69 -19.48
CA LYS A 15 -38.92 -2.65 -20.69
C LYS A 15 -38.09 -2.64 -21.97
N LEU A 16 -36.98 -1.85 -22.01
CA LEU A 16 -36.05 -1.85 -23.14
C LEU A 16 -35.38 -3.21 -23.35
N GLY A 17 -35.06 -3.93 -22.28
CA GLY A 17 -34.55 -5.30 -22.36
C GLY A 17 -35.53 -6.28 -22.97
N HIS A 18 -36.83 -6.19 -22.58
CA HIS A 18 -37.86 -7.00 -23.20
C HIS A 18 -38.11 -6.67 -24.69
N ASP A 19 -38.05 -5.39 -25.07
CA ASP A 19 -38.14 -4.99 -26.47
C ASP A 19 -36.93 -5.45 -27.29
N PHE A 20 -35.75 -5.45 -26.71
CA PHE A 20 -34.55 -6.02 -27.32
C PHE A 20 -34.64 -7.52 -27.55
N LEU A 21 -35.22 -8.27 -26.61
CA LEU A 21 -35.46 -9.70 -26.77
C LEU A 21 -36.45 -10.01 -27.89
N LYS A 22 -37.47 -9.15 -28.11
CA LYS A 22 -38.46 -9.30 -29.20
C LYS A 22 -37.89 -8.93 -30.58
N LYS A 23 -36.98 -7.95 -30.64
CA LYS A 23 -36.35 -7.48 -31.87
C LYS A 23 -34.85 -7.26 -31.60
N PRO A 24 -34.06 -8.34 -31.63
CA PRO A 24 -32.61 -8.23 -31.39
C PRO A 24 -31.96 -7.37 -32.47
N ARG A 25 -31.07 -6.48 -32.06
CA ARG A 25 -30.25 -5.66 -32.93
C ARG A 25 -28.81 -5.67 -32.44
N SER A 26 -27.85 -5.66 -33.37
CA SER A 26 -26.44 -5.56 -33.00
C SER A 26 -26.14 -4.16 -32.45
N PHE A 27 -25.35 -4.07 -31.40
CA PHE A 27 -24.79 -2.85 -30.86
C PHE A 27 -23.30 -3.07 -30.57
N PRO A 28 -22.46 -2.07 -30.78
CA PRO A 28 -21.04 -2.21 -30.45
C PRO A 28 -20.89 -2.26 -28.92
N ILE A 29 -20.21 -3.29 -28.44
CA ILE A 29 -19.73 -3.35 -27.06
C ILE A 29 -18.24 -3.06 -27.11
N VAL A 30 -17.79 -2.12 -26.31
CA VAL A 30 -16.35 -1.94 -26.07
C VAL A 30 -15.90 -3.21 -25.34
N LEU A 31 -15.11 -4.04 -26.03
CA LEU A 31 -14.42 -5.15 -25.41
C LEU A 31 -13.36 -4.57 -24.48
N ASN A 32 -13.72 -4.41 -23.23
CA ASN A 32 -12.71 -4.29 -22.18
C ASN A 32 -12.01 -5.65 -22.14
N ASN A 33 -10.72 -5.63 -22.45
CA ASN A 33 -9.75 -6.71 -22.37
C ASN A 33 -10.32 -8.06 -21.94
N ALA A 34 -10.21 -9.05 -22.84
CA ALA A 34 -10.60 -10.42 -22.53
C ALA A 34 -9.99 -10.80 -21.17
N PHE A 35 -10.84 -10.97 -20.17
CA PHE A 35 -10.49 -11.81 -19.04
C PHE A 35 -10.42 -13.21 -19.65
N GLU A 36 -9.23 -13.74 -19.83
CA GLU A 36 -9.05 -15.17 -19.94
C GLU A 36 -9.70 -15.76 -18.69
N GLU A 37 -10.75 -16.56 -18.89
CA GLU A 37 -11.27 -17.43 -17.83
C GLU A 37 -10.08 -18.33 -17.47
N ALA A 38 -9.42 -18.02 -16.35
CA ALA A 38 -8.46 -18.92 -15.76
C ALA A 38 -9.23 -20.19 -15.39
N ASN A 39 -9.06 -21.23 -16.19
CA ASN A 39 -9.41 -22.59 -15.81
C ASN A 39 -8.71 -22.85 -14.47
N ALA A 40 -9.51 -23.19 -13.46
CA ALA A 40 -9.01 -23.74 -12.23
C ALA A 40 -8.34 -25.08 -12.54
N GLU A 41 -7.04 -25.06 -12.68
CA GLU A 41 -6.09 -26.18 -12.66
C GLU A 41 -4.83 -25.76 -13.43
N ASP A 42 -4.05 -24.85 -12.81
CA ASP A 42 -2.60 -24.82 -13.00
C ASP A 42 -1.98 -23.99 -11.87
N ASP A 43 -0.98 -24.59 -11.24
CA ASP A 43 -0.11 -24.02 -10.24
C ASP A 43 0.62 -22.79 -10.83
N GLU A 44 -0.01 -21.61 -10.78
CA GLU A 44 0.70 -20.35 -10.97
C GLU A 44 0.91 -19.72 -9.61
N GLU A 45 2.19 -19.62 -9.25
CA GLU A 45 2.67 -18.83 -8.12
C GLU A 45 1.92 -17.50 -8.06
N PRO A 46 1.49 -17.03 -6.86
CA PRO A 46 0.91 -15.72 -6.73
C PRO A 46 1.94 -14.72 -7.22
N ALA A 47 1.68 -14.15 -8.39
CA ALA A 47 2.49 -13.08 -8.91
C ALA A 47 2.66 -12.04 -7.82
N ASP A 48 3.90 -11.88 -7.35
CA ASP A 48 4.37 -10.70 -6.64
C ASP A 48 3.62 -9.52 -7.21
N ALA A 49 3.09 -8.67 -6.35
CA ALA A 49 2.34 -7.48 -6.75
C ALA A 49 3.07 -6.86 -7.93
N ALA A 50 2.58 -7.15 -9.14
CA ALA A 50 3.23 -6.70 -10.35
C ALA A 50 3.40 -5.19 -10.21
N PRO A 51 4.61 -4.65 -10.32
CA PRO A 51 4.77 -3.22 -10.38
C PRO A 51 3.85 -2.73 -11.49
N SER A 52 3.06 -1.71 -11.21
CA SER A 52 2.23 -1.08 -12.22
C SER A 52 3.09 -0.92 -13.46
N THR A 53 2.63 -1.41 -14.62
CA THR A 53 3.40 -1.46 -15.88
C THR A 53 3.80 -0.07 -16.42
N ALA A 54 3.43 1.01 -15.73
CA ALA A 54 4.00 2.33 -15.89
C ALA A 54 5.38 2.33 -15.20
N ALA A 55 6.45 2.46 -15.98
CA ALA A 55 7.79 2.60 -15.45
C ALA A 55 7.84 3.80 -14.51
N SER A 56 8.25 3.58 -13.26
CA SER A 56 8.49 4.65 -12.29
C SER A 56 9.56 5.59 -12.83
N ASP A 57 9.33 6.90 -12.74
CA ASP A 57 10.34 7.90 -13.10
C ASP A 57 11.46 7.91 -12.05
N GLU A 58 12.58 7.30 -12.38
CA GLU A 58 13.71 7.12 -11.47
C GLU A 58 14.29 8.46 -11.00
N LYS A 59 14.31 9.47 -11.87
CA LYS A 59 14.81 10.81 -11.54
C LYS A 59 13.88 11.50 -10.54
N LEU A 60 12.57 11.45 -10.77
CA LEU A 60 11.61 12.00 -9.82
C LEU A 60 11.63 11.23 -8.50
N PHE A 61 11.75 9.91 -8.55
CA PHE A 61 11.85 9.08 -7.37
C PHE A 61 13.03 9.47 -6.46
N GLU A 62 14.22 9.69 -7.03
CA GLU A 62 15.38 10.16 -6.25
C GLU A 62 15.14 11.56 -5.66
N MET A 63 14.57 12.48 -6.43
CA MET A 63 14.20 13.82 -5.92
C MET A 63 13.20 13.74 -4.74
N LEU A 64 12.24 12.81 -4.80
CA LEU A 64 11.28 12.58 -3.72
C LEU A 64 11.95 11.99 -2.48
N LYS A 65 12.92 11.09 -2.63
CA LYS A 65 13.72 10.54 -1.52
C LYS A 65 14.52 11.63 -0.82
N GLU A 66 15.19 12.50 -1.58
CA GLU A 66 15.92 13.64 -1.02
C GLU A 66 14.98 14.62 -0.28
N LEU A 67 13.82 14.91 -0.87
CA LEU A 67 12.82 15.77 -0.24
C LEU A 67 12.33 15.14 1.07
N ARG A 68 12.01 13.84 1.07
CA ARG A 68 11.60 13.10 2.26
C ARG A 68 12.66 13.21 3.37
N GLN A 69 13.92 13.03 3.04
CA GLN A 69 15.01 13.14 4.01
C GLN A 69 15.13 14.57 4.58
N ARG A 70 14.99 15.60 3.74
CA ARG A 70 14.98 17.00 4.20
C ARG A 70 13.81 17.32 5.12
N GLU A 71 12.61 16.89 4.75
CA GLU A 71 11.39 17.11 5.54
C GLU A 71 11.39 16.30 6.84
N SER A 72 11.96 15.09 6.85
CA SER A 72 12.12 14.26 8.06
C SER A 72 13.04 14.96 9.08
N LYS A 73 14.20 15.47 8.64
CA LYS A 73 15.12 16.24 9.50
C LYS A 73 14.46 17.49 10.07
N LYS A 74 13.71 18.25 9.26
CA LYS A 74 12.99 19.46 9.75
C LYS A 74 11.94 19.13 10.82
N LYS A 75 11.32 17.97 10.74
CA LYS A 75 10.25 17.56 11.66
C LYS A 75 10.74 16.68 12.80
N ASN A 76 12.04 16.34 12.79
CA ASN A 76 12.66 15.41 13.74
C ASN A 76 11.88 14.07 13.81
N LEU A 77 11.56 13.52 12.65
CA LEU A 77 10.84 12.26 12.48
C LEU A 77 11.62 11.37 11.51
N PRO A 78 11.62 10.05 11.72
CA PRO A 78 12.21 9.11 10.76
C PRO A 78 11.58 9.25 9.35
N PRO A 79 12.34 9.09 8.27
CA PRO A 79 11.84 9.28 6.91
C PRO A 79 10.65 8.39 6.55
N PHE A 80 10.61 7.14 7.04
CA PHE A 80 9.54 6.18 6.77
C PHE A 80 8.21 6.54 7.46
N VAL A 81 8.24 7.38 8.49
CA VAL A 81 7.02 7.90 9.15
C VAL A 81 6.28 8.87 8.23
N LEU A 82 7.00 9.69 7.47
CA LEU A 82 6.39 10.58 6.50
C LEU A 82 5.72 9.77 5.39
N PHE A 83 6.52 9.08 4.58
CA PHE A 83 6.07 8.24 3.48
C PHE A 83 6.98 7.03 3.34
N LEU A 84 6.39 5.86 3.09
CA LEU A 84 7.11 4.64 2.77
C LEU A 84 7.75 4.76 1.37
N GLU A 85 8.69 3.88 1.06
CA GLU A 85 9.34 3.84 -0.24
C GLU A 85 8.34 3.53 -1.37
N ASN A 86 7.43 2.58 -1.13
CA ASN A 86 6.34 2.25 -2.06
C ASN A 86 5.42 3.45 -2.32
N SER A 87 5.20 4.31 -1.32
CA SER A 87 4.43 5.56 -1.51
C SER A 87 5.13 6.53 -2.45
N LEU A 88 6.47 6.66 -2.33
CA LEU A 88 7.26 7.52 -3.22
C LEU A 88 7.32 6.94 -4.64
N GLN A 89 7.36 5.63 -4.76
CA GLN A 89 7.33 4.94 -6.05
C GLN A 89 6.01 5.18 -6.78
N ASP A 90 4.88 5.09 -6.07
CA ASP A 90 3.57 5.46 -6.62
C ASP A 90 3.53 6.94 -7.03
N MET A 91 4.09 7.85 -6.22
CA MET A 91 4.18 9.27 -6.56
C MET A 91 5.00 9.51 -7.83
N ALA A 92 6.11 8.78 -8.02
CA ALA A 92 6.95 8.88 -9.22
C ALA A 92 6.34 8.20 -10.44
N THR A 93 5.33 7.36 -10.26
CA THR A 93 4.60 6.68 -11.34
C THR A 93 3.36 7.47 -11.79
N PHE A 94 2.64 8.05 -10.84
CA PHE A 94 1.32 8.64 -11.08
C PHE A 94 1.29 10.17 -11.06
N TYR A 95 2.38 10.81 -10.66
CA TYR A 95 2.54 12.26 -10.62
C TYR A 95 1.39 13.01 -9.91
N PRO A 96 1.06 12.72 -8.64
CA PRO A 96 -0.02 13.38 -7.93
C PRO A 96 0.29 14.86 -7.71
N THR A 97 -0.56 15.76 -8.23
CA THR A 97 -0.44 17.23 -8.09
C THR A 97 -1.51 17.80 -7.18
N THR A 98 -2.40 16.97 -6.64
CA THR A 98 -3.43 17.37 -5.69
C THR A 98 -3.39 16.47 -4.46
N ILE A 99 -3.93 16.96 -3.33
CA ILE A 99 -4.06 16.15 -2.10
C ILE A 99 -4.89 14.89 -2.34
N LEU A 100 -5.95 15.00 -3.12
CA LEU A 100 -6.84 13.87 -3.44
C LEU A 100 -6.13 12.79 -4.28
N GLU A 101 -5.28 13.18 -5.21
CA GLU A 101 -4.44 12.23 -5.95
C GLU A 101 -3.39 11.59 -5.05
N LEU A 102 -2.76 12.38 -4.17
CA LEU A 102 -1.77 11.88 -3.22
C LEU A 102 -2.36 10.86 -2.24
N GLU A 103 -3.58 11.05 -1.78
CA GLU A 103 -4.30 10.08 -0.91
C GLU A 103 -4.50 8.70 -1.58
N ARG A 104 -4.44 8.64 -2.91
CA ARG A 104 -4.58 7.38 -3.66
C ARG A 104 -3.30 6.56 -3.71
N CYS A 105 -2.14 7.18 -3.41
CA CYS A 105 -0.88 6.48 -3.35
C CYS A 105 -0.87 5.47 -2.18
N GLN A 106 -0.16 4.37 -2.37
CA GLN A 106 -0.08 3.29 -1.39
C GLN A 106 0.50 3.79 -0.05
N GLY A 107 -0.15 3.45 1.06
CA GLY A 107 0.32 3.83 2.41
C GLY A 107 0.12 5.31 2.78
N VAL A 108 -0.57 6.09 1.94
CA VAL A 108 -0.88 7.49 2.20
C VAL A 108 -2.31 7.62 2.69
N SER A 109 -2.48 8.04 3.95
CA SER A 109 -3.79 8.40 4.50
C SER A 109 -4.09 9.88 4.23
N LYS A 110 -5.37 10.25 4.32
CA LYS A 110 -5.81 11.65 4.25
C LYS A 110 -5.06 12.54 5.24
N GLY A 111 -4.87 12.07 6.47
CA GLY A 111 -4.12 12.79 7.50
C GLY A 111 -2.67 13.05 7.12
N LYS A 112 -1.99 12.04 6.57
CA LYS A 112 -0.60 12.17 6.07
C LYS A 112 -0.52 13.11 4.85
N ALA A 113 -1.44 12.97 3.89
CA ALA A 113 -1.47 13.82 2.71
C ALA A 113 -1.62 15.31 3.08
N VAL A 114 -2.50 15.63 4.02
CA VAL A 114 -2.69 17.01 4.50
C VAL A 114 -1.49 17.52 5.31
N ARG A 115 -0.93 16.67 6.18
CA ARG A 115 0.16 17.06 7.11
C ARG A 115 1.51 17.17 6.42
N TYR A 116 1.82 16.29 5.49
CA TYR A 116 3.15 16.14 4.87
C TYR A 116 3.17 16.33 3.37
N GLY A 117 2.02 16.24 2.68
CA GLY A 117 1.94 16.15 1.23
C GLY A 117 2.30 17.42 0.47
N LYS A 118 2.07 18.61 1.05
CA LYS A 118 2.24 19.89 0.34
C LYS A 118 3.60 20.05 -0.36
N PRO A 119 4.77 19.84 0.29
CA PRO A 119 6.06 19.98 -0.37
C PRO A 119 6.27 18.98 -1.50
N PHE A 120 5.70 17.77 -1.37
CA PHE A 120 5.81 16.72 -2.40
C PHE A 120 4.95 17.06 -3.61
N ILE A 121 3.73 17.53 -3.40
CA ILE A 121 2.84 17.98 -4.47
C ILE A 121 3.48 19.15 -5.26
N GLU A 122 4.05 20.14 -4.57
CA GLU A 122 4.73 21.27 -5.19
C GLU A 122 5.93 20.84 -6.03
N LEU A 123 6.73 19.89 -5.55
CA LEU A 123 7.86 19.34 -6.30
C LEU A 123 7.39 18.57 -7.53
N ILE A 124 6.38 17.72 -7.39
CA ILE A 124 5.83 16.92 -8.50
C ILE A 124 5.19 17.83 -9.55
N ALA A 125 4.40 18.83 -9.15
CA ALA A 125 3.77 19.77 -10.06
C ALA A 125 4.83 20.52 -10.88
N LYS A 126 5.88 21.02 -10.23
CA LYS A 126 7.01 21.67 -10.91
C LYS A 126 7.72 20.73 -11.88
N TYR A 127 7.94 19.48 -11.49
CA TYR A 127 8.59 18.47 -12.32
C TYR A 127 7.76 18.14 -13.56
N VAL A 128 6.46 18.00 -13.41
CA VAL A 128 5.51 17.74 -14.50
C VAL A 128 5.51 18.91 -15.50
N ASP A 129 5.46 20.15 -15.00
CA ASP A 129 5.49 21.36 -15.85
C ASP A 129 6.83 21.50 -16.60
N GLU A 130 7.97 21.26 -15.93
CA GLU A 130 9.30 21.40 -16.53
C GLU A 130 9.62 20.33 -17.59
N ASN A 131 9.03 19.13 -17.47
CA ASN A 131 9.28 18.02 -18.37
C ASN A 131 8.10 17.78 -19.36
N GLU A 132 7.09 18.64 -19.38
CA GLU A 132 5.90 18.53 -20.25
C GLU A 132 5.25 17.14 -20.18
N ILE A 133 5.16 16.55 -18.95
CA ILE A 133 4.65 15.20 -18.76
C ILE A 133 3.13 15.22 -18.90
N GLU A 134 2.61 14.51 -19.89
CA GLU A 134 1.18 14.21 -19.96
C GLU A 134 0.82 13.19 -18.87
N LYS A 135 0.00 13.60 -17.90
CA LYS A 135 -0.47 12.70 -16.88
C LYS A 135 -1.31 11.59 -17.49
N PRO A 136 -1.17 10.34 -17.02
CA PRO A 136 -2.10 9.30 -17.42
C PRO A 136 -3.52 9.73 -17.05
N ASP A 137 -4.39 9.87 -18.06
CA ASP A 137 -5.77 10.38 -17.90
C ASP A 137 -6.67 9.53 -16.99
N ASP A 138 -6.27 8.31 -16.72
CA ASP A 138 -7.00 7.36 -15.87
C ASP A 138 -6.17 6.89 -14.68
N PHE A 139 -6.23 7.65 -13.59
CA PHE A 139 -5.93 7.15 -12.25
C PHE A 139 -7.03 6.14 -11.81
N VAL A 140 -7.42 5.24 -12.72
CA VAL A 140 -8.39 4.19 -12.44
C VAL A 140 -7.69 3.08 -11.68
N MET A 141 -7.77 3.14 -10.36
CA MET A 141 -7.34 2.07 -9.47
C MET A 141 -8.11 0.78 -9.76
N LYS A 142 -7.60 -0.07 -10.65
CA LYS A 142 -8.11 -1.45 -10.84
C LYS A 142 -7.89 -2.36 -9.62
N THR A 143 -7.18 -1.89 -8.60
CA THR A 143 -6.74 -2.74 -7.46
C THR A 143 -7.38 -2.44 -6.11
N VAL A 144 -8.31 -1.48 -6.01
CA VAL A 144 -8.87 -1.07 -4.71
C VAL A 144 -9.66 -2.18 -4.01
N ALA A 145 -10.41 -2.97 -4.75
CA ALA A 145 -11.26 -4.00 -4.16
C ALA A 145 -10.43 -5.13 -3.49
N ASN A 146 -9.43 -5.66 -4.19
CA ASN A 146 -8.61 -6.77 -3.64
C ASN A 146 -7.68 -6.30 -2.52
N LYS A 147 -7.06 -5.13 -2.63
CA LYS A 147 -6.25 -4.55 -1.56
C LYS A 147 -7.07 -4.28 -0.29
N SER A 148 -8.32 -3.83 -0.44
CA SER A 148 -9.22 -3.61 0.70
C SER A 148 -9.61 -4.92 1.38
N ILE A 149 -9.88 -6.00 0.63
CA ILE A 149 -10.23 -7.31 1.18
C ILE A 149 -9.06 -7.90 1.97
N ASN A 150 -7.84 -7.85 1.43
CA ASN A 150 -6.64 -8.33 2.12
C ASN A 150 -6.36 -7.51 3.38
N LYS A 151 -6.52 -6.18 3.32
CA LYS A 151 -6.38 -5.31 4.48
C LYS A 151 -7.33 -5.71 5.61
N VAL A 152 -8.62 -5.85 5.31
CA VAL A 152 -9.64 -6.24 6.30
C VAL A 152 -9.35 -7.63 6.86
N TYR A 153 -8.96 -8.58 6.01
CA TYR A 153 -8.60 -9.92 6.44
C TYR A 153 -7.41 -9.90 7.42
N ILE A 154 -6.32 -9.23 7.08
CA ILE A 154 -5.12 -9.15 7.94
C ILE A 154 -5.50 -8.56 9.30
N ILE A 155 -6.22 -7.42 9.34
CA ILE A 155 -6.65 -6.78 10.58
C ILE A 155 -7.46 -7.76 11.43
N GLN A 156 -8.45 -8.45 10.85
CA GLN A 156 -9.28 -9.40 11.58
C GLN A 156 -8.52 -10.60 12.13
N GLN A 157 -7.50 -11.10 11.41
CA GLN A 157 -6.68 -12.20 11.91
C GLN A 157 -5.74 -11.73 13.03
N MET A 158 -5.16 -10.53 12.91
CA MET A 158 -4.35 -9.92 13.96
C MET A 158 -5.15 -9.66 15.25
N ASP A 159 -6.39 -9.18 15.11
CA ASP A 159 -7.31 -9.01 16.26
C ASP A 159 -7.64 -10.33 16.98
N LYS A 160 -7.66 -11.44 16.22
CA LYS A 160 -7.82 -12.80 16.77
C LYS A 160 -6.54 -13.41 17.29
N LYS A 161 -5.42 -12.70 17.24
CA LYS A 161 -4.08 -13.16 17.62
C LYS A 161 -3.65 -14.45 16.91
N ILE A 162 -3.96 -14.57 15.63
CA ILE A 162 -3.54 -15.72 14.81
C ILE A 162 -2.04 -15.55 14.46
N PRO A 163 -1.22 -16.63 14.54
CA PRO A 163 0.19 -16.58 14.15
C PRO A 163 0.38 -16.14 12.70
N LEU A 164 1.44 -15.33 12.45
CA LEU A 164 1.69 -14.73 11.13
C LEU A 164 1.84 -15.76 10.02
N GLU A 165 2.51 -16.88 10.30
CA GLU A 165 2.68 -17.98 9.34
C GLU A 165 1.34 -18.57 8.91
N THR A 166 0.39 -18.65 9.84
CA THR A 166 -0.97 -19.13 9.56
C THR A 166 -1.74 -18.12 8.72
N ILE A 167 -1.58 -16.82 9.00
CA ILE A 167 -2.21 -15.75 8.20
C ILE A 167 -1.66 -15.77 6.78
N ALA A 168 -0.36 -15.87 6.62
CA ALA A 168 0.32 -15.95 5.34
C ALA A 168 -0.13 -17.18 4.55
N LYS A 169 -0.08 -18.38 5.17
CA LYS A 169 -0.47 -19.64 4.56
C LYS A 169 -1.93 -19.66 4.09
N ASN A 170 -2.85 -19.09 4.87
CA ASN A 170 -4.27 -19.06 4.51
C ASN A 170 -4.58 -18.16 3.30
N LYS A 171 -3.63 -17.35 2.86
CA LYS A 171 -3.73 -16.46 1.70
C LYS A 171 -2.74 -16.78 0.59
N ASP A 172 -2.06 -17.93 0.67
CA ASP A 172 -0.98 -18.32 -0.24
C ASP A 172 0.05 -17.18 -0.46
N MET A 173 0.41 -16.53 0.61
CA MET A 173 1.26 -15.35 0.63
C MET A 173 2.54 -15.68 1.40
N ARG A 174 3.69 -15.18 0.92
CA ARG A 174 4.96 -15.29 1.65
C ARG A 174 4.92 -14.39 2.88
N LEU A 175 5.70 -14.72 3.90
CA LEU A 175 5.74 -13.96 5.16
C LEU A 175 6.24 -12.52 4.95
N ASP A 176 7.26 -12.32 4.10
CA ASP A 176 7.76 -11.01 3.73
C ASP A 176 6.67 -10.13 3.06
N ALA A 177 5.89 -10.69 2.13
CA ALA A 177 4.77 -10.01 1.50
C ALA A 177 3.65 -9.67 2.51
N LEU A 178 3.39 -10.55 3.50
CA LEU A 178 2.47 -10.25 4.59
C LEU A 178 2.96 -9.06 5.42
N LEU A 179 4.24 -9.05 5.81
CA LEU A 179 4.84 -7.96 6.59
C LEU A 179 4.84 -6.63 5.84
N GLU A 180 5.05 -6.62 4.53
CA GLU A 180 4.91 -5.42 3.69
C GLU A 180 3.49 -4.89 3.65
N ASN A 181 2.50 -5.78 3.51
CA ASN A 181 1.09 -5.40 3.61
C ASN A 181 0.76 -4.81 4.98
N MET A 182 1.24 -5.41 6.06
CA MET A 182 1.04 -4.92 7.43
C MET A 182 1.67 -3.54 7.63
N GLU A 183 2.88 -3.33 7.13
CA GLU A 183 3.53 -2.03 7.15
C GLU A 183 2.73 -0.96 6.40
N THR A 184 2.24 -1.29 5.22
CA THR A 184 1.38 -0.39 4.43
C THR A 184 0.08 -0.06 5.18
N ILE A 185 -0.51 -1.03 5.87
CA ILE A 185 -1.71 -0.84 6.69
C ILE A 185 -1.42 0.12 7.85
N ALA A 186 -0.33 -0.11 8.59
CA ALA A 186 0.09 0.75 9.69
C ALA A 186 0.43 2.17 9.19
N ALA A 187 1.17 2.28 8.08
CA ALA A 187 1.49 3.56 7.48
C ALA A 187 0.25 4.36 7.03
N SER A 188 -0.83 3.66 6.65
CA SER A 188 -2.12 4.30 6.34
C SER A 188 -2.91 4.76 7.58
N GLY A 189 -2.32 4.67 8.78
CA GLY A 189 -2.93 5.10 10.04
C GLY A 189 -3.90 4.09 10.65
N THR A 190 -3.88 2.84 10.22
CA THR A 190 -4.67 1.75 10.82
C THR A 190 -3.78 1.00 11.81
N ARG A 191 -4.16 0.97 13.08
CA ARG A 191 -3.42 0.22 14.11
C ARG A 191 -3.59 -1.29 13.92
N LEU A 192 -2.51 -2.03 14.08
CA LEU A 192 -2.47 -3.48 14.10
C LEU A 192 -2.06 -3.96 15.51
N HIS A 193 -2.70 -5.01 16.01
CA HIS A 193 -2.32 -5.62 17.29
C HIS A 193 -1.15 -6.59 17.09
N LEU A 194 0.07 -6.13 17.38
CA LEU A 194 1.32 -6.84 17.12
C LEU A 194 1.97 -7.42 18.36
N ASP A 195 1.60 -6.93 19.55
CA ASP A 195 2.33 -7.21 20.79
C ASP A 195 2.47 -8.72 21.04
N TYR A 196 1.43 -9.52 20.77
CA TYR A 196 1.47 -10.97 20.98
C TYR A 196 2.52 -11.70 20.12
N VAL A 197 2.88 -11.15 18.94
CA VAL A 197 3.93 -11.71 18.08
C VAL A 197 5.29 -11.20 18.53
N ILE A 198 5.38 -9.92 18.84
CA ILE A 198 6.63 -9.26 19.20
C ILE A 198 7.15 -9.81 20.53
N ASP A 199 6.27 -9.96 21.54
CA ASP A 199 6.61 -10.47 22.86
C ASP A 199 7.06 -11.95 22.85
N GLU A 200 6.69 -12.72 21.81
CA GLU A 200 7.21 -14.07 21.60
C GLU A 200 8.63 -14.09 20.99
N MET A 201 9.04 -13.01 20.33
CA MET A 201 10.29 -12.94 19.54
C MET A 201 11.36 -12.06 20.18
N LEU A 202 10.98 -11.09 21.01
CA LEU A 202 11.84 -10.07 21.60
C LEU A 202 11.43 -9.79 23.05
N ASP A 203 12.41 -9.67 23.93
CA ASP A 203 12.15 -9.19 25.29
C ASP A 203 11.97 -7.65 25.33
N GLU A 204 11.60 -7.10 26.49
CA GLU A 204 11.32 -5.65 26.63
C GLU A 204 12.57 -4.80 26.37
N ASP A 205 13.75 -5.25 26.81
CA ASP A 205 15.01 -4.51 26.65
C ASP A 205 15.40 -4.47 25.15
N GLU A 206 15.24 -5.58 24.43
CA GLU A 206 15.45 -5.68 22.99
C GLU A 206 14.48 -4.81 22.18
N GLN A 207 13.20 -4.79 22.58
CA GLN A 207 12.19 -3.93 21.97
C GLN A 207 12.54 -2.45 22.17
N ASP A 208 12.94 -2.05 23.36
CA ASP A 208 13.32 -0.67 23.67
C ASP A 208 14.56 -0.23 22.90
N GLU A 209 15.58 -1.10 22.77
CA GLU A 209 16.78 -0.83 21.97
C GLU A 209 16.42 -0.53 20.50
N ILE A 210 15.58 -1.36 19.89
CA ILE A 210 15.15 -1.17 18.50
C ILE A 210 14.28 0.09 18.35
N LEU A 211 13.38 0.36 19.30
CA LEU A 211 12.54 1.56 19.26
C LEU A 211 13.37 2.83 19.41
N ASP A 212 14.36 2.84 20.29
CA ASP A 212 15.26 4.00 20.47
C ASP A 212 16.11 4.24 19.22
N TYR A 213 16.57 3.17 18.58
CA TYR A 213 17.22 3.28 17.27
C TYR A 213 16.29 3.95 16.23
N PHE A 214 15.04 3.49 16.12
CA PHE A 214 14.09 4.06 15.16
C PHE A 214 13.72 5.52 15.45
N LYS A 215 13.73 5.97 16.70
CA LYS A 215 13.51 7.39 17.04
C LYS A 215 14.58 8.29 16.46
N GLY A 216 15.81 7.82 16.39
CA GLY A 216 16.97 8.59 15.92
C GLY A 216 17.40 8.32 14.49
N CYS A 217 16.84 7.31 13.79
CA CYS A 217 17.34 6.91 12.49
C CYS A 217 17.06 7.94 11.38
N GLU A 218 18.08 8.23 10.59
CA GLU A 218 18.00 9.12 9.43
C GLU A 218 17.66 8.39 8.12
N THR A 219 17.55 7.07 8.16
CA THR A 219 17.32 6.22 7.00
C THR A 219 16.04 5.39 7.14
N SER A 220 15.47 4.93 6.03
CA SER A 220 14.39 3.95 6.01
C SER A 220 14.88 2.53 5.68
N SER A 221 16.19 2.31 5.57
CA SER A 221 16.76 1.01 5.23
C SER A 221 16.82 0.08 6.46
N LEU A 222 16.13 -1.06 6.40
CA LEU A 222 16.25 -2.10 7.42
C LEU A 222 17.61 -2.83 7.36
N GLN A 223 18.28 -2.83 6.21
CA GLN A 223 19.62 -3.41 6.09
C GLN A 223 20.65 -2.60 6.90
N LEU A 224 20.55 -1.27 6.86
CA LEU A 224 21.38 -0.41 7.70
C LEU A 224 21.03 -0.57 9.18
N ALA A 225 19.74 -0.64 9.52
CA ALA A 225 19.31 -0.91 10.89
C ALA A 225 19.91 -2.23 11.42
N GLN A 226 19.91 -3.28 10.62
CA GLN A 226 20.50 -4.58 10.99
C GLN A 226 22.02 -4.50 11.17
N GLN A 227 22.72 -3.66 10.40
CA GLN A 227 24.16 -3.45 10.54
C GLN A 227 24.50 -2.61 11.78
N GLU A 228 23.73 -1.58 12.06
CA GLU A 228 23.95 -0.67 13.19
C GLU A 228 23.54 -1.30 14.54
N LEU A 229 22.57 -2.21 14.52
CA LEU A 229 22.13 -3.03 15.68
C LEU A 229 22.76 -4.43 15.68
N ALA A 230 23.96 -4.57 15.09
CA ALA A 230 24.60 -5.88 14.91
C ALA A 230 24.88 -6.62 16.23
N ASP A 231 25.10 -5.91 17.32
CA ASP A 231 25.34 -6.48 18.64
C ASP A 231 24.14 -7.26 19.19
N GLY A 232 22.90 -6.84 18.87
CA GLY A 232 21.65 -7.51 19.24
C GLY A 232 21.31 -8.72 18.36
N ASN A 233 22.01 -8.90 17.24
CA ASN A 233 21.80 -10.01 16.28
C ASN A 233 20.35 -10.15 15.79
N PHE A 234 19.65 -9.02 15.64
CA PHE A 234 18.24 -8.98 15.23
C PHE A 234 18.03 -9.44 13.79
N THR A 235 16.99 -10.24 13.59
CA THR A 235 16.58 -10.67 12.26
C THR A 235 15.86 -9.56 11.51
N TRP A 236 15.82 -9.65 10.18
CA TRP A 236 15.05 -8.73 9.35
C TRP A 236 13.57 -8.69 9.74
N GLU A 237 12.99 -9.83 10.08
CA GLU A 237 11.59 -9.96 10.48
C GLU A 237 11.29 -9.23 11.79
N GLN A 238 12.17 -9.39 12.80
CA GLN A 238 12.07 -8.67 14.07
C GLN A 238 12.12 -7.15 13.86
N LEU A 239 13.11 -6.66 13.11
CA LEU A 239 13.24 -5.24 12.78
C LEU A 239 12.04 -4.73 11.98
N LYS A 240 11.51 -5.53 11.06
CA LYS A 240 10.32 -5.19 10.27
C LYS A 240 9.08 -5.06 11.15
N LEU A 241 8.85 -6.00 12.07
CA LEU A 241 7.75 -5.96 13.03
C LEU A 241 7.85 -4.76 13.98
N MET A 242 9.04 -4.49 14.50
CA MET A 242 9.27 -3.33 15.35
C MET A 242 9.07 -2.01 14.61
N ARG A 243 9.42 -1.93 13.33
CA ARG A 243 9.11 -0.76 12.50
C ARG A 243 7.61 -0.58 12.28
N ILE A 244 6.85 -1.66 12.12
CA ILE A 244 5.39 -1.60 12.05
C ILE A 244 4.80 -1.15 13.41
N LYS A 245 5.32 -1.65 14.53
CA LYS A 245 4.96 -1.18 15.88
C LYS A 245 5.23 0.32 16.02
N PHE A 246 6.39 0.77 15.60
CA PHE A 246 6.75 2.19 15.61
C PHE A 246 5.78 3.05 14.77
N LEU A 247 5.38 2.58 13.59
CA LEU A 247 4.37 3.25 12.75
C LEU A 247 2.98 3.29 13.42
N ASN A 248 2.60 2.27 14.16
CA ASN A 248 1.36 2.27 14.94
C ASN A 248 1.33 3.34 16.03
N GLU A 249 2.47 3.64 16.64
CA GLU A 249 2.59 4.58 17.76
C GLU A 249 2.82 6.01 17.27
N TYR A 250 3.71 6.19 16.31
CA TYR A 250 4.21 7.50 15.87
C TYR A 250 3.76 7.92 14.47
N GLY A 251 3.14 7.03 13.71
CA GLY A 251 2.77 7.26 12.30
C GLY A 251 1.46 8.03 12.06
N MET A 252 0.74 8.43 13.12
CA MET A 252 -0.55 9.14 13.02
C MET A 252 -0.42 10.64 13.03
#